data_4de52d1f6c572b9773b6b8835e369dd2
#
_entry.id   4de52d1f6c572b9773b6b8835e369dd2
#
_cell.length_a   1.000
_cell.length_b   1.000
_cell.length_c   1.000
_cell.angle_alpha   90.00
_cell.angle_beta   90.00
_cell.angle_gamma   90.00
#
_symmetry.space_group_name_H-M   'P 1'
#
loop_
_entity.id
_entity.type
_entity.pdbx_description
1 polymer ?
#
loop_
_entity_poly.entity_id
_entity_poly.type
_entity_poly.pdbx_seq_one_letter_code
_entity_poly.pdbx_strand_id
1 'polypeptide(L)'
;MTTPLTETEATINPVKAGTEHQTKGDRFSSFDVNDFSVPRGKDEDWRFTPLRRLRGLHDGTAAEGQRAQVSVDLPDSGATYSELEPTDERVGRAGAPVDRAAAQAWANTSVADYVHIEKDAVLDKPVTVTVTGAGEDKVSYGTLVIELDTHAEAVVIVRYEGSGAHSDNIEFVVGDGAKLTTVVMEDWARDGVHLSNSHIQVGRDATVRHYYAAFGGEIARSVPHVRYTAPGGDAELLGLYFADAGQYFEQRLLVDHSIKNCRSNVLYKGALQGEPSKGHESRDARTAWIGDVLIRPEATGTDTYEKNNNLLLTEGARADSVPNLEIQTGEIVGAGHAATVGRFDDEQMFYMQSRGIPAAAAKMLIVRGFFTDVIKRIPLESIRETLEEKVERELENTVL
;
A
#
# COMPACT_ATOMS: atom_id res chain seq x y z
N MET A 1 48.32 -5.51 -27.74
CA MET A 1 47.85 -4.45 -26.82
C MET A 1 46.39 -4.72 -26.54
N THR A 2 46.13 -5.39 -25.44
CA THR A 2 44.81 -5.76 -24.99
C THR A 2 44.37 -4.69 -24.00
N THR A 3 43.31 -3.98 -24.34
CA THR A 3 42.65 -2.97 -23.48
C THR A 3 41.98 -3.71 -22.31
N PRO A 4 42.21 -3.31 -21.06
CA PRO A 4 41.51 -3.92 -19.95
C PRO A 4 40.04 -3.48 -19.94
N LEU A 5 39.15 -4.47 -19.77
CA LEU A 5 37.75 -4.24 -19.49
C LEU A 5 37.65 -3.60 -18.09
N THR A 6 37.15 -2.40 -18.02
CA THR A 6 36.77 -1.77 -16.77
C THR A 6 35.60 -2.56 -16.17
N GLU A 7 35.86 -3.22 -15.06
CA GLU A 7 34.82 -3.77 -14.18
C GLU A 7 33.94 -2.61 -13.68
N THR A 8 32.71 -2.57 -14.14
CA THR A 8 31.69 -1.75 -13.53
C THR A 8 31.30 -2.45 -12.24
N GLU A 9 31.79 -1.98 -11.12
CA GLU A 9 31.35 -2.42 -9.79
C GLU A 9 29.83 -2.25 -9.71
N ALA A 10 29.14 -3.38 -9.55
CA ALA A 10 27.74 -3.40 -9.18
C ALA A 10 27.63 -2.83 -7.76
N THR A 11 27.21 -1.59 -7.64
CA THR A 11 26.87 -1.00 -6.35
C THR A 11 25.63 -1.73 -5.83
N ILE A 12 25.85 -2.75 -5.03
CA ILE A 12 24.83 -3.30 -4.13
C ILE A 12 24.52 -2.18 -3.16
N ASN A 13 23.23 -1.91 -2.88
CA ASN A 13 22.86 -0.96 -1.84
C ASN A 13 23.70 -1.24 -0.60
N PRO A 14 24.48 -0.27 -0.10
CA PRO A 14 25.38 -0.53 1.00
C PRO A 14 24.54 -0.73 2.27
N VAL A 15 24.28 -1.98 2.59
CA VAL A 15 23.88 -2.34 3.94
C VAL A 15 25.06 -1.96 4.83
N LYS A 16 24.83 -1.18 5.88
CA LYS A 16 25.90 -0.75 6.79
C LYS A 16 26.71 -1.95 7.22
N ALA A 17 28.00 -1.97 6.83
CA ALA A 17 28.94 -2.96 7.27
C ALA A 17 29.01 -2.94 8.80
N GLY A 18 28.59 -4.03 9.46
CA GLY A 18 28.76 -4.18 10.90
C GLY A 18 27.64 -4.85 11.68
N THR A 19 26.53 -5.29 11.05
CA THR A 19 25.51 -6.10 11.72
C THR A 19 25.68 -7.56 11.35
N GLU A 20 25.89 -8.43 12.33
CA GLU A 20 26.11 -9.87 12.14
C GLU A 20 24.90 -10.63 11.59
N HIS A 21 23.74 -10.00 11.51
CA HIS A 21 22.51 -10.56 10.94
C HIS A 21 21.80 -9.54 10.05
N GLN A 22 22.02 -9.62 8.76
CA GLN A 22 21.23 -8.88 7.77
C GLN A 22 19.89 -9.59 7.57
N THR A 23 18.80 -8.93 7.90
CA THR A 23 17.45 -9.44 7.68
C THR A 23 16.81 -8.79 6.46
N LYS A 24 15.80 -9.43 5.85
CA LYS A 24 15.00 -8.81 4.79
C LYS A 24 14.26 -7.55 5.26
N GLY A 25 14.02 -7.42 6.57
CA GLY A 25 13.40 -6.27 7.19
C GLY A 25 14.35 -5.08 7.41
N ASP A 26 15.67 -5.30 7.35
CA ASP A 26 16.65 -4.21 7.44
C ASP A 26 16.78 -3.52 6.08
N ARG A 27 15.69 -2.92 5.62
CA ARG A 27 15.67 -2.20 4.36
C ARG A 27 16.54 -0.96 4.45
N PHE A 28 17.35 -0.75 3.44
CA PHE A 28 18.07 0.50 3.27
C PHE A 28 17.08 1.64 3.08
N SER A 29 17.34 2.78 3.72
CA SER A 29 16.52 3.98 3.58
C SER A 29 17.40 5.23 3.55
N SER A 30 17.05 6.19 2.71
CA SER A 30 17.77 7.46 2.60
C SER A 30 16.86 8.54 2.01
N PHE A 31 17.10 9.79 2.38
CA PHE A 31 16.49 10.95 1.75
C PHE A 31 17.21 11.38 0.47
N ASP A 32 18.44 10.90 0.23
CA ASP A 32 19.21 11.20 -0.98
C ASP A 32 18.94 10.14 -2.04
N VAL A 33 18.38 10.57 -3.17
CA VAL A 33 18.11 9.70 -4.33
C VAL A 33 19.37 9.04 -4.90
N ASN A 34 20.53 9.68 -4.71
CA ASN A 34 21.80 9.16 -5.23
C ASN A 34 22.32 7.96 -4.41
N ASP A 35 21.82 7.75 -3.21
CA ASP A 35 22.12 6.57 -2.41
C ASP A 35 21.46 5.29 -2.95
N PHE A 36 20.52 5.43 -3.88
CA PHE A 36 19.81 4.30 -4.49
C PHE A 36 20.26 4.07 -5.93
N SER A 37 20.58 2.83 -6.25
CA SER A 37 20.78 2.43 -7.65
C SER A 37 19.47 2.52 -8.45
N VAL A 38 19.59 2.70 -9.76
CA VAL A 38 18.42 2.61 -10.66
C VAL A 38 17.88 1.18 -10.63
N PRO A 39 16.58 1.00 -10.34
CA PRO A 39 15.95 -0.30 -10.25
C PRO A 39 16.06 -1.13 -11.53
N ARG A 40 16.33 -2.42 -11.36
CA ARG A 40 16.37 -3.41 -12.43
C ARG A 40 15.36 -4.51 -12.15
N GLY A 41 14.83 -5.13 -13.18
CA GLY A 41 13.85 -6.23 -13.04
C GLY A 41 14.41 -7.51 -12.38
N LYS A 42 15.68 -7.54 -12.00
CA LYS A 42 16.30 -8.62 -11.22
C LYS A 42 16.44 -8.30 -9.74
N ASP A 43 16.26 -7.02 -9.37
CA ASP A 43 16.34 -6.59 -7.99
C ASP A 43 15.12 -7.13 -7.23
N GLU A 44 15.33 -7.63 -6.02
CA GLU A 44 14.28 -8.30 -5.22
C GLU A 44 13.03 -7.43 -5.07
N ASP A 45 13.22 -6.13 -4.81
CA ASP A 45 12.15 -5.17 -4.58
C ASP A 45 11.38 -4.78 -5.85
N TRP A 46 11.90 -5.12 -7.03
CA TRP A 46 11.36 -4.69 -8.31
C TRP A 46 11.07 -5.84 -9.29
N ARG A 47 11.31 -7.09 -8.87
CA ARG A 47 11.22 -8.27 -9.75
C ARG A 47 9.85 -8.52 -10.36
N PHE A 48 8.78 -8.05 -9.71
CA PHE A 48 7.42 -8.17 -10.21
C PHE A 48 6.95 -6.93 -10.95
N THR A 49 7.56 -5.77 -10.65
CA THR A 49 7.12 -4.46 -11.13
C THR A 49 7.44 -4.28 -12.62
N PRO A 50 6.49 -3.86 -13.45
CA PRO A 50 6.70 -3.61 -14.88
C PRO A 50 7.41 -2.28 -15.10
N LEU A 51 8.73 -2.21 -14.87
CA LEU A 51 9.54 -0.98 -14.85
C LEU A 51 9.32 -0.08 -16.08
N ARG A 52 9.15 -0.68 -17.26
CA ARG A 52 8.94 0.07 -18.52
C ARG A 52 7.65 0.89 -18.55
N ARG A 53 6.70 0.59 -17.67
CA ARG A 53 5.38 1.25 -17.58
C ARG A 53 5.35 2.33 -16.51
N LEU A 54 6.42 2.53 -15.74
CA LEU A 54 6.49 3.49 -14.62
C LEU A 54 6.75 4.94 -15.06
N ARG A 55 6.74 5.24 -16.35
CA ARG A 55 6.91 6.59 -16.90
C ARG A 55 8.11 7.37 -16.35
N GLY A 56 9.19 6.67 -16.03
CA GLY A 56 10.43 7.29 -15.53
C GLY A 56 10.44 7.65 -14.04
N LEU A 57 9.38 7.35 -13.28
CA LEU A 57 9.33 7.63 -11.83
C LEU A 57 10.42 6.90 -11.02
N HIS A 58 10.87 5.72 -11.51
CA HIS A 58 11.83 4.86 -10.80
C HIS A 58 13.30 5.14 -11.17
N ASP A 59 13.56 5.72 -12.33
CA ASP A 59 14.92 5.91 -12.86
C ASP A 59 15.31 7.39 -12.96
N GLY A 60 14.37 8.30 -12.71
CA GLY A 60 14.59 9.75 -12.78
C GLY A 60 14.51 10.32 -14.19
N THR A 61 14.02 9.54 -15.17
CA THR A 61 13.79 10.05 -16.54
C THR A 61 12.39 10.62 -16.72
N ALA A 62 11.58 10.63 -15.66
CA ALA A 62 10.27 11.28 -15.69
C ALA A 62 10.37 12.73 -16.12
N ALA A 63 9.32 13.24 -16.79
CA ALA A 63 9.21 14.64 -17.10
C ALA A 63 9.30 15.48 -15.81
N GLU A 64 9.69 16.75 -15.95
CA GLU A 64 9.72 17.70 -14.84
C GLU A 64 8.36 17.67 -14.12
N GLY A 65 8.40 17.28 -12.82
CA GLY A 65 7.20 17.05 -12.03
C GLY A 65 6.63 18.37 -11.50
N GLN A 66 5.35 18.36 -11.27
CA GLN A 66 4.65 19.46 -10.60
C GLN A 66 3.99 18.94 -9.31
N ARG A 67 3.55 19.84 -8.45
CA ARG A 67 2.73 19.45 -7.29
C ARG A 67 1.38 18.94 -7.78
N ALA A 68 0.88 17.83 -7.23
CA ALA A 68 -0.51 17.41 -7.39
C ALA A 68 -1.46 18.42 -6.75
N GLN A 69 -2.68 18.52 -7.24
CA GLN A 69 -3.70 19.30 -6.55
C GLN A 69 -4.16 18.53 -5.32
N VAL A 70 -4.02 19.14 -4.15
CA VAL A 70 -4.48 18.56 -2.88
C VAL A 70 -5.64 19.40 -2.34
N SER A 71 -6.71 18.75 -1.96
CA SER A 71 -7.83 19.36 -1.24
C SER A 71 -8.08 18.61 0.05
N VAL A 72 -8.34 19.34 1.14
CA VAL A 72 -8.56 18.77 2.46
C VAL A 72 -9.89 19.24 3.02
N ASP A 73 -10.77 18.29 3.36
CA ASP A 73 -12.01 18.53 4.06
C ASP A 73 -11.84 18.15 5.53
N LEU A 74 -12.04 19.10 6.42
CA LEU A 74 -11.83 18.97 7.86
C LEU A 74 -13.16 19.02 8.61
N PRO A 75 -13.25 18.36 9.78
CA PRO A 75 -14.31 18.64 10.74
C PRO A 75 -14.20 20.08 11.29
N ASP A 76 -15.25 20.55 11.96
CA ASP A 76 -15.34 21.92 12.45
C ASP A 76 -14.30 22.24 13.57
N SER A 77 -13.73 21.21 14.22
CA SER A 77 -12.75 21.36 15.30
C SER A 77 -11.92 20.09 15.49
N GLY A 78 -10.80 20.20 16.19
CA GLY A 78 -9.93 19.07 16.60
C GLY A 78 -8.95 18.60 15.51
N ALA A 79 -9.03 19.18 14.32
CA ALA A 79 -8.08 18.93 13.25
C ALA A 79 -7.71 20.21 12.51
N THR A 80 -6.48 20.27 12.03
CA THR A 80 -5.95 21.38 11.24
C THR A 80 -5.21 20.87 10.01
N TYR A 81 -5.14 21.71 8.98
CA TYR A 81 -4.33 21.50 7.80
C TYR A 81 -3.40 22.69 7.58
N SER A 82 -2.18 22.39 7.19
CA SER A 82 -1.20 23.40 6.79
C SER A 82 -0.23 22.84 5.76
N GLU A 83 0.35 23.72 4.99
CA GLU A 83 1.45 23.41 4.08
C GLU A 83 2.78 23.68 4.80
N LEU A 84 3.72 22.73 4.72
CA LEU A 84 5.02 22.80 5.35
C LEU A 84 6.12 22.79 4.30
N GLU A 85 7.23 23.46 4.61
CA GLU A 85 8.47 23.27 3.86
C GLU A 85 8.95 21.82 4.01
N PRO A 86 9.50 21.19 2.94
CA PRO A 86 9.99 19.81 3.03
C PRO A 86 11.10 19.59 4.09
N THR A 87 11.72 20.68 4.55
CA THR A 87 12.76 20.69 5.60
C THR A 87 12.21 20.89 7.01
N ASP A 88 10.90 21.04 7.17
CA ASP A 88 10.27 21.16 8.50
C ASP A 88 10.51 19.88 9.33
N GLU A 89 10.79 20.03 10.61
CA GLU A 89 11.11 18.90 11.50
C GLU A 89 9.99 17.86 11.65
N ARG A 90 8.76 18.22 11.29
CA ARG A 90 7.60 17.34 11.30
C ARG A 90 7.55 16.41 10.09
N VAL A 91 8.32 16.72 9.02
CA VAL A 91 8.34 15.98 7.76
C VAL A 91 9.52 15.00 7.76
N GLY A 92 9.30 13.74 7.39
CA GLY A 92 10.34 12.71 7.34
C GLY A 92 10.64 12.01 8.67
N ARG A 93 9.91 12.31 9.74
CA ARG A 93 10.20 11.71 11.06
C ARG A 93 9.65 10.30 11.25
N ALA A 94 8.64 9.91 10.50
CA ALA A 94 8.12 8.54 10.56
C ALA A 94 9.04 7.54 9.87
N GLY A 95 9.81 7.96 8.89
CA GLY A 95 10.80 7.14 8.21
C GLY A 95 11.34 7.79 6.95
N ALA A 96 12.55 7.40 6.54
CA ALA A 96 13.13 7.83 5.28
C ALA A 96 12.66 6.95 4.12
N PRO A 97 12.62 7.46 2.88
CA PRO A 97 12.34 6.69 1.67
C PRO A 97 13.11 5.37 1.61
N VAL A 98 12.45 4.28 1.21
CA VAL A 98 13.04 2.92 1.19
C VAL A 98 13.44 2.45 -0.19
N ASP A 99 13.13 3.22 -1.23
CA ASP A 99 13.55 2.94 -2.59
C ASP A 99 13.77 4.23 -3.40
N ARG A 100 14.31 4.07 -4.60
CA ARG A 100 14.64 5.20 -5.45
C ARG A 100 13.41 6.02 -5.87
N ALA A 101 12.27 5.40 -6.12
CA ALA A 101 11.06 6.13 -6.53
C ALA A 101 10.54 7.00 -5.39
N ALA A 102 10.53 6.49 -4.16
CA ALA A 102 10.19 7.25 -2.97
C ALA A 102 11.18 8.41 -2.70
N ALA A 103 12.49 8.16 -2.89
CA ALA A 103 13.50 9.21 -2.76
C ALA A 103 13.39 10.27 -3.88
N GLN A 104 13.01 9.87 -5.10
CA GLN A 104 12.68 10.82 -6.18
C GLN A 104 11.47 11.69 -5.82
N ALA A 105 10.41 11.08 -5.27
CA ALA A 105 9.26 11.84 -4.81
C ALA A 105 9.64 12.84 -3.72
N TRP A 106 10.45 12.41 -2.75
CA TRP A 106 10.97 13.29 -1.70
C TRP A 106 11.76 14.47 -2.28
N ALA A 107 12.72 14.21 -3.16
CA ALA A 107 13.58 15.23 -3.74
C ALA A 107 12.83 16.24 -4.63
N ASN A 108 11.68 15.87 -5.19
CA ASN A 108 10.86 16.70 -6.05
C ASN A 108 9.61 17.29 -5.35
N THR A 109 9.41 16.99 -4.07
CA THR A 109 8.34 17.60 -3.27
C THR A 109 8.70 19.06 -2.98
N SER A 110 7.86 19.99 -3.42
CA SER A 110 8.05 21.42 -3.16
C SER A 110 7.40 21.89 -1.87
N VAL A 111 6.34 21.20 -1.45
CA VAL A 111 5.54 21.48 -0.24
C VAL A 111 5.03 20.16 0.29
N ALA A 112 5.11 19.95 1.60
CA ALA A 112 4.48 18.82 2.28
C ALA A 112 3.09 19.23 2.81
N ASP A 113 2.10 18.40 2.55
CA ASP A 113 0.76 18.56 3.08
C ASP A 113 0.70 17.96 4.50
N TYR A 114 0.26 18.74 5.49
CA TYR A 114 0.27 18.35 6.89
C TYR A 114 -1.12 18.44 7.51
N VAL A 115 -1.64 17.31 7.93
CA VAL A 115 -2.88 17.17 8.70
C VAL A 115 -2.51 16.83 10.14
N HIS A 116 -3.00 17.64 11.08
CA HIS A 116 -2.75 17.44 12.50
C HIS A 116 -4.07 17.31 13.25
N ILE A 117 -4.18 16.23 14.02
CA ILE A 117 -5.29 15.97 14.92
C ILE A 117 -4.83 16.22 16.36
N GLU A 118 -5.51 17.15 17.02
CA GLU A 118 -5.13 17.67 18.33
C GLU A 118 -5.23 16.60 19.43
N LYS A 119 -4.44 16.78 20.46
CA LYS A 119 -4.45 15.92 21.65
C LYS A 119 -5.86 15.80 22.24
N ASP A 120 -6.23 14.57 22.63
CA ASP A 120 -7.52 14.21 23.22
C ASP A 120 -8.73 14.52 22.32
N ALA A 121 -8.53 14.93 21.06
CA ALA A 121 -9.62 15.15 20.12
C ALA A 121 -10.22 13.82 19.65
N VAL A 122 -11.56 13.75 19.64
CA VAL A 122 -12.32 12.66 19.04
C VAL A 122 -13.16 13.25 17.92
N LEU A 123 -12.75 12.99 16.68
CA LEU A 123 -13.40 13.58 15.52
C LEU A 123 -14.74 12.87 15.22
N ASP A 124 -15.79 13.64 15.03
CA ASP A 124 -17.14 13.16 14.70
C ASP A 124 -17.34 12.94 13.20
N LYS A 125 -16.48 13.54 12.38
CA LYS A 125 -16.45 13.41 10.93
C LYS A 125 -15.05 13.03 10.46
N PRO A 126 -14.92 12.29 9.34
CA PRO A 126 -13.61 11.98 8.79
C PRO A 126 -12.91 13.25 8.28
N VAL A 127 -11.57 13.26 8.37
CA VAL A 127 -10.74 14.12 7.55
C VAL A 127 -10.64 13.49 6.17
N THR A 128 -10.89 14.23 5.10
CA THR A 128 -10.73 13.73 3.73
C THR A 128 -9.65 14.51 3.01
N VAL A 129 -8.59 13.83 2.59
CA VAL A 129 -7.53 14.36 1.73
C VAL A 129 -7.73 13.80 0.33
N THR A 130 -7.95 14.65 -0.66
CA THR A 130 -8.08 14.24 -2.06
C THR A 130 -6.86 14.76 -2.83
N VAL A 131 -6.13 13.84 -3.44
CA VAL A 131 -4.98 14.10 -4.31
C VAL A 131 -5.41 13.87 -5.74
N THR A 132 -5.44 14.93 -6.53
CA THR A 132 -5.82 14.86 -7.94
C THR A 132 -4.59 14.93 -8.83
N GLY A 133 -4.44 13.96 -9.71
CA GLY A 133 -3.32 13.87 -10.65
C GLY A 133 -3.18 15.08 -11.54
N ALA A 134 -1.96 15.31 -12.00
CA ALA A 134 -1.61 16.50 -12.77
C ALA A 134 -2.21 16.54 -14.19
N GLY A 135 -2.78 15.44 -14.66
CA GLY A 135 -3.38 15.26 -15.99
C GLY A 135 -2.62 14.24 -16.83
N GLU A 136 -3.22 13.84 -17.95
CA GLU A 136 -2.65 12.90 -18.90
C GLU A 136 -1.23 13.30 -19.31
N ASP A 137 -0.32 12.31 -19.36
CA ASP A 137 1.11 12.47 -19.68
C ASP A 137 1.91 13.42 -18.77
N LYS A 138 1.33 13.87 -17.68
CA LYS A 138 2.03 14.69 -16.68
C LYS A 138 2.48 13.87 -15.49
N VAL A 139 3.48 14.42 -14.78
CA VAL A 139 4.07 13.84 -13.60
C VAL A 139 3.84 14.75 -12.40
N SER A 140 3.53 14.18 -11.26
CA SER A 140 3.43 14.92 -10.01
C SER A 140 4.11 14.18 -8.86
N TYR A 141 4.54 14.95 -7.87
CA TYR A 141 5.16 14.44 -6.66
C TYR A 141 4.48 15.05 -5.43
N GLY A 142 4.52 14.33 -4.31
CA GLY A 142 3.92 14.79 -3.08
C GLY A 142 4.52 14.16 -1.82
N THR A 143 4.29 14.84 -0.70
CA THR A 143 4.51 14.30 0.65
C THR A 143 3.33 14.70 1.50
N LEU A 144 2.71 13.72 2.17
CA LEU A 144 1.57 13.90 3.06
C LEU A 144 1.94 13.39 4.46
N VAL A 145 1.78 14.24 5.46
CA VAL A 145 1.99 13.86 6.87
C VAL A 145 0.65 13.96 7.60
N ILE A 146 0.24 12.88 8.24
CA ILE A 146 -0.94 12.79 9.08
C ILE A 146 -0.49 12.46 10.49
N GLU A 147 -0.66 13.41 11.39
CA GLU A 147 -0.25 13.28 12.79
C GLU A 147 -1.45 13.32 13.72
N LEU A 148 -1.50 12.32 14.60
CA LEU A 148 -2.43 12.27 15.72
C LEU A 148 -1.64 12.43 17.01
N ASP A 149 -1.98 13.43 17.78
CA ASP A 149 -1.43 13.60 19.13
C ASP A 149 -1.97 12.51 20.10
N THR A 150 -1.42 12.50 21.29
CA THR A 150 -1.78 11.55 22.36
C THR A 150 -3.29 11.51 22.61
N HIS A 151 -3.86 10.29 22.64
CA HIS A 151 -5.27 9.96 22.85
C HIS A 151 -6.24 10.54 21.80
N ALA A 152 -5.75 11.08 20.71
CA ALA A 152 -6.61 11.51 19.60
C ALA A 152 -7.29 10.30 18.93
N GLU A 153 -8.51 10.49 18.45
CA GLU A 153 -9.25 9.46 17.70
C GLU A 153 -9.79 10.07 16.41
N ALA A 154 -9.40 9.51 15.26
CA ALA A 154 -9.79 10.05 13.97
C ALA A 154 -9.96 8.97 12.90
N VAL A 155 -10.84 9.26 11.94
CA VAL A 155 -10.89 8.58 10.65
C VAL A 155 -10.34 9.53 9.59
N VAL A 156 -9.38 9.06 8.80
CA VAL A 156 -8.75 9.83 7.72
C VAL A 156 -8.91 9.07 6.41
N ILE A 157 -9.49 9.72 5.41
CA ILE A 157 -9.64 9.18 4.06
C ILE A 157 -8.63 9.88 3.16
N VAL A 158 -7.75 9.11 2.51
CA VAL A 158 -6.86 9.60 1.47
C VAL A 158 -7.35 9.05 0.15
N ARG A 159 -7.79 9.92 -0.73
CA ARG A 159 -8.30 9.54 -2.06
C ARG A 159 -7.38 10.05 -3.14
N TYR A 160 -7.00 9.16 -4.03
CA TYR A 160 -6.25 9.48 -5.23
C TYR A 160 -7.16 9.36 -6.44
N GLU A 161 -7.20 10.40 -7.29
CA GLU A 161 -8.04 10.43 -8.48
C GLU A 161 -7.42 11.23 -9.63
N GLY A 162 -8.03 11.18 -10.79
CA GLY A 162 -7.56 11.89 -11.99
C GLY A 162 -6.57 11.08 -12.80
N SER A 163 -5.84 11.76 -13.68
CA SER A 163 -4.94 11.18 -14.69
C SER A 163 -3.49 11.53 -14.43
N GLY A 164 -2.56 10.78 -15.02
CA GLY A 164 -1.13 11.05 -15.04
C GLY A 164 -0.31 10.12 -14.16
N ALA A 165 0.97 10.44 -13.99
CA ALA A 165 1.87 9.71 -13.12
C ALA A 165 2.08 10.47 -11.81
N HIS A 166 2.02 9.77 -10.69
CA HIS A 166 2.22 10.33 -9.36
C HIS A 166 3.17 9.46 -8.54
N SER A 167 4.04 10.10 -7.77
CA SER A 167 4.81 9.39 -6.75
C SER A 167 4.85 10.21 -5.47
N ASP A 168 4.62 9.54 -4.34
CA ASP A 168 4.55 10.23 -3.06
C ASP A 168 5.15 9.46 -1.88
N ASN A 169 5.31 10.20 -0.78
CA ASN A 169 5.58 9.66 0.54
C ASN A 169 4.43 10.06 1.48
N ILE A 170 3.91 9.08 2.22
CA ILE A 170 2.88 9.31 3.24
C ILE A 170 3.44 8.93 4.60
N GLU A 171 3.23 9.80 5.58
CA GLU A 171 3.58 9.53 6.97
C GLU A 171 2.32 9.54 7.83
N PHE A 172 2.14 8.47 8.60
CA PHE A 172 1.14 8.38 9.65
C PHE A 172 1.86 8.32 10.99
N VAL A 173 1.80 9.40 11.76
CA VAL A 173 2.42 9.50 13.07
C VAL A 173 1.32 9.41 14.13
N VAL A 174 1.23 8.27 14.79
CA VAL A 174 0.15 7.98 15.73
C VAL A 174 0.69 8.01 17.15
N GLY A 175 0.27 9.01 17.90
CA GLY A 175 0.72 9.29 19.28
C GLY A 175 0.23 8.24 20.29
N ASP A 176 0.75 8.33 21.53
CA ASP A 176 0.45 7.38 22.60
C ASP A 176 -1.08 7.34 22.89
N GLY A 177 -1.66 6.15 22.93
CA GLY A 177 -3.09 5.92 23.17
C GLY A 177 -4.03 6.43 22.07
N ALA A 178 -3.49 6.96 20.96
CA ALA A 178 -4.31 7.45 19.87
C ALA A 178 -4.88 6.30 19.02
N LYS A 179 -5.98 6.58 18.33
CA LYS A 179 -6.66 5.63 17.45
C LYS A 179 -6.85 6.23 16.07
N LEU A 180 -6.12 5.71 15.10
CA LEU A 180 -6.24 6.07 13.70
C LEU A 180 -6.95 4.98 12.92
N THR A 181 -8.03 5.34 12.25
CA THR A 181 -8.54 4.58 11.11
C THR A 181 -8.22 5.35 9.83
N THR A 182 -7.49 4.75 8.91
CA THR A 182 -7.21 5.36 7.62
C THR A 182 -7.74 4.51 6.48
N VAL A 183 -8.29 5.16 5.45
CA VAL A 183 -8.78 4.52 4.22
C VAL A 183 -8.07 5.17 3.05
N VAL A 184 -7.15 4.45 2.42
CA VAL A 184 -6.44 4.89 1.21
C VAL A 184 -7.13 4.30 -0.01
N MET A 185 -7.59 5.14 -0.93
CA MET A 185 -8.37 4.74 -2.10
C MET A 185 -7.65 5.15 -3.39
N GLU A 186 -7.31 4.17 -4.20
CA GLU A 186 -6.71 4.33 -5.53
C GLU A 186 -7.82 4.37 -6.60
N ASP A 187 -8.30 5.58 -6.89
CA ASP A 187 -9.39 5.86 -7.83
C ASP A 187 -8.91 6.55 -9.10
N TRP A 188 -7.65 6.34 -9.46
CA TRP A 188 -7.05 6.91 -10.66
C TRP A 188 -7.84 6.60 -11.93
N ALA A 189 -7.79 7.49 -12.90
CA ALA A 189 -8.21 7.17 -14.27
C ALA A 189 -7.36 6.03 -14.85
N ARG A 190 -7.80 5.40 -15.92
CA ARG A 190 -7.15 4.20 -16.51
C ARG A 190 -5.68 4.42 -16.89
N ASP A 191 -5.24 5.63 -17.13
CA ASP A 191 -3.86 5.99 -17.43
C ASP A 191 -3.02 6.26 -16.17
N GLY A 192 -3.61 6.26 -14.97
CA GLY A 192 -2.93 6.60 -13.74
C GLY A 192 -1.79 5.63 -13.41
N VAL A 193 -0.61 6.16 -13.11
CA VAL A 193 0.54 5.41 -12.58
C VAL A 193 0.91 5.99 -11.24
N HIS A 194 0.73 5.21 -10.19
CA HIS A 194 0.99 5.66 -8.82
C HIS A 194 2.02 4.79 -8.11
N LEU A 195 3.06 5.42 -7.55
CA LEU A 195 4.06 4.78 -6.70
C LEU A 195 4.05 5.47 -5.33
N SER A 196 3.52 4.81 -4.32
CA SER A 196 3.40 5.34 -2.97
C SER A 196 4.28 4.59 -1.99
N ASN A 197 5.00 5.33 -1.16
CA ASN A 197 5.72 4.81 0.00
C ASN A 197 5.10 5.39 1.26
N SER A 198 4.71 4.54 2.21
CA SER A 198 4.10 5.02 3.44
C SER A 198 4.78 4.47 4.69
N HIS A 199 4.96 5.35 5.67
CA HIS A 199 5.47 5.01 6.99
C HIS A 199 4.38 5.20 8.04
N ILE A 200 4.11 4.14 8.81
CA ILE A 200 3.10 4.12 9.87
C ILE A 200 3.83 3.94 11.19
N GLN A 201 3.95 5.00 11.96
CA GLN A 201 4.57 4.99 13.28
C GLN A 201 3.49 4.83 14.35
N VAL A 202 3.59 3.78 15.16
CA VAL A 202 2.59 3.41 16.17
C VAL A 202 3.15 3.65 17.57
N GLY A 203 2.55 4.57 18.33
CA GLY A 203 2.92 4.92 19.69
C GLY A 203 2.49 3.87 20.74
N ARG A 204 2.72 4.17 22.02
CA ARG A 204 2.34 3.32 23.14
C ARG A 204 0.83 3.12 23.19
N ASP A 205 0.40 1.86 23.29
CA ASP A 205 -1.02 1.48 23.38
C ASP A 205 -1.90 2.12 22.29
N ALA A 206 -1.27 2.57 21.18
CA ALA A 206 -1.98 3.16 20.05
C ALA A 206 -2.58 2.08 19.16
N THR A 207 -3.67 2.44 18.48
CA THR A 207 -4.39 1.55 17.57
C THR A 207 -4.41 2.14 16.17
N VAL A 208 -3.96 1.36 15.19
CA VAL A 208 -4.02 1.72 13.77
C VAL A 208 -4.88 0.69 13.03
N ARG A 209 -5.84 1.18 12.24
CA ARG A 209 -6.63 0.41 11.28
C ARG A 209 -6.44 1.02 9.92
N HIS A 210 -5.57 0.42 9.12
CA HIS A 210 -5.21 0.91 7.79
C HIS A 210 -5.92 0.09 6.71
N TYR A 211 -6.85 0.72 6.01
CA TYR A 211 -7.56 0.13 4.87
C TYR A 211 -6.99 0.66 3.57
N TYR A 212 -6.71 -0.23 2.64
CA TYR A 212 -6.25 0.09 1.29
C TYR A 212 -7.22 -0.48 0.27
N ALA A 213 -7.64 0.33 -0.69
CA ALA A 213 -8.57 -0.09 -1.73
C ALA A 213 -8.09 0.37 -3.12
N ALA A 214 -7.85 -0.56 -4.05
CA ALA A 214 -7.39 -0.25 -5.40
C ALA A 214 -8.33 -0.81 -6.47
N PHE A 215 -8.84 0.10 -7.29
CA PHE A 215 -9.72 -0.20 -8.43
C PHE A 215 -9.26 0.53 -9.69
N GLY A 216 -8.69 1.72 -9.57
CA GLY A 216 -8.28 2.59 -10.66
C GLY A 216 -6.79 2.54 -10.97
N GLY A 217 -6.42 3.18 -12.08
CA GLY A 217 -5.04 3.31 -12.53
C GLY A 217 -4.58 2.18 -13.46
N GLU A 218 -3.55 2.46 -14.21
CA GLU A 218 -2.78 1.47 -14.95
C GLU A 218 -1.85 0.69 -14.01
N ILE A 219 -1.22 1.41 -13.08
CA ILE A 219 -0.32 0.86 -12.06
C ILE A 219 -0.59 1.56 -10.72
N ALA A 220 -0.76 0.75 -9.67
CA ALA A 220 -0.72 1.22 -8.30
C ALA A 220 0.27 0.34 -7.51
N ARG A 221 1.38 0.94 -7.05
CA ARG A 221 2.38 0.28 -6.21
C ARG A 221 2.44 0.98 -4.86
N SER A 222 2.05 0.27 -3.80
CA SER A 222 2.03 0.76 -2.42
C SER A 222 3.05 0.01 -1.58
N VAL A 223 3.86 0.75 -0.81
CA VAL A 223 4.94 0.20 0.03
C VAL A 223 4.75 0.69 1.48
N PRO A 224 3.78 0.13 2.22
CA PRO A 224 3.57 0.49 3.61
C PRO A 224 4.59 -0.18 4.54
N HIS A 225 5.13 0.61 5.47
CA HIS A 225 6.05 0.18 6.49
C HIS A 225 5.52 0.56 7.89
N VAL A 226 5.16 -0.44 8.68
CA VAL A 226 4.68 -0.24 10.06
C VAL A 226 5.84 -0.43 11.03
N ARG A 227 6.00 0.52 11.95
CA ARG A 227 6.98 0.49 13.01
C ARG A 227 6.36 0.92 14.34
N TYR A 228 6.67 0.19 15.39
CA TYR A 228 6.26 0.51 16.75
C TYR A 228 7.35 1.30 17.46
N THR A 229 6.97 2.35 18.20
CA THR A 229 7.89 3.18 18.97
C THR A 229 7.83 2.92 20.48
N ALA A 230 6.77 2.24 20.93
CA ALA A 230 6.56 1.87 22.32
C ALA A 230 5.69 0.60 22.45
N PRO A 231 5.65 -0.06 23.63
CA PRO A 231 4.84 -1.26 23.84
C PRO A 231 3.32 -1.03 23.71
N GLY A 232 2.59 -2.11 23.40
CA GLY A 232 1.14 -2.14 23.41
C GLY A 232 0.47 -1.69 22.12
N GLY A 233 1.25 -1.29 21.11
CA GLY A 233 0.73 -0.88 19.82
C GLY A 233 0.03 -2.02 19.07
N ASP A 234 -1.11 -1.72 18.42
CA ASP A 234 -1.93 -2.66 17.66
C ASP A 234 -2.21 -2.11 16.26
N ALA A 235 -1.65 -2.76 15.23
CA ALA A 235 -1.80 -2.35 13.83
C ALA A 235 -2.54 -3.44 13.03
N GLU A 236 -3.64 -3.06 12.37
CA GLU A 236 -4.34 -3.91 11.42
C GLU A 236 -4.28 -3.28 10.03
N LEU A 237 -3.74 -4.02 9.05
CA LEU A 237 -3.63 -3.61 7.66
C LEU A 237 -4.58 -4.48 6.83
N LEU A 238 -5.59 -3.86 6.26
CA LEU A 238 -6.63 -4.51 5.49
C LEU A 238 -6.64 -3.97 4.08
N GLY A 239 -6.51 -4.84 3.08
CA GLY A 239 -6.51 -4.42 1.68
C GLY A 239 -7.54 -5.14 0.85
N LEU A 240 -8.11 -4.43 -0.11
CA LEU A 240 -8.88 -5.02 -1.19
C LEU A 240 -8.48 -4.39 -2.52
N TYR A 241 -8.39 -5.20 -3.55
CA TYR A 241 -8.10 -4.73 -4.90
C TYR A 241 -8.82 -5.56 -5.95
N PHE A 242 -9.29 -4.87 -6.97
CA PHE A 242 -9.89 -5.50 -8.13
C PHE A 242 -9.11 -5.06 -9.37
N ALA A 243 -8.33 -5.97 -9.95
CA ALA A 243 -7.51 -5.68 -11.11
C ALA A 243 -8.18 -6.17 -12.39
N ASP A 244 -8.36 -5.27 -13.33
CA ASP A 244 -8.90 -5.52 -14.66
C ASP A 244 -7.76 -5.60 -15.70
N ALA A 245 -8.12 -6.04 -16.91
CA ALA A 245 -7.19 -6.21 -18.02
C ALA A 245 -6.29 -4.99 -18.25
N GLY A 246 -4.98 -5.21 -18.27
CA GLY A 246 -3.94 -4.18 -18.41
C GLY A 246 -3.54 -3.48 -17.14
N GLN A 247 -4.21 -3.74 -16.01
CA GLN A 247 -3.85 -3.16 -14.72
C GLN A 247 -2.77 -4.00 -14.00
N TYR A 248 -1.93 -3.30 -13.24
CA TYR A 248 -0.94 -3.89 -12.36
C TYR A 248 -1.01 -3.27 -10.97
N PHE A 249 -1.35 -4.05 -9.96
CA PHE A 249 -1.35 -3.59 -8.57
C PHE A 249 -0.33 -4.37 -7.74
N GLU A 250 0.51 -3.63 -7.01
CA GLU A 250 1.53 -4.20 -6.13
C GLU A 250 1.41 -3.63 -4.72
N GLN A 251 1.38 -4.51 -3.73
CA GLN A 251 1.51 -4.16 -2.33
C GLN A 251 2.74 -4.86 -1.77
N ARG A 252 3.66 -4.07 -1.25
CA ARG A 252 4.91 -4.57 -0.64
C ARG A 252 5.02 -4.01 0.77
N LEU A 253 4.40 -4.68 1.70
CA LEU A 253 4.34 -4.22 3.08
C LEU A 253 5.47 -4.80 3.94
N LEU A 254 5.85 -4.06 4.98
CA LEU A 254 6.69 -4.52 6.07
C LEU A 254 6.04 -4.16 7.40
N VAL A 255 5.89 -5.15 8.28
CA VAL A 255 5.58 -4.93 9.70
C VAL A 255 6.79 -5.27 10.53
N ASP A 256 7.45 -4.25 11.08
CA ASP A 256 8.66 -4.40 11.89
C ASP A 256 8.31 -4.36 13.39
N HIS A 257 8.22 -5.54 13.99
CA HIS A 257 8.09 -5.70 15.42
C HIS A 257 9.47 -5.60 16.06
N SER A 258 9.80 -4.41 16.55
CA SER A 258 11.05 -4.11 17.27
C SER A 258 10.83 -3.81 18.75
N ILE A 259 9.57 -3.77 19.19
CA ILE A 259 9.16 -3.43 20.55
C ILE A 259 8.28 -4.55 21.11
N LYS A 260 8.41 -4.85 22.41
CA LYS A 260 7.64 -5.89 23.07
C LYS A 260 6.14 -5.62 23.16
N ASN A 261 5.34 -6.69 23.22
CA ASN A 261 3.88 -6.67 23.45
C ASN A 261 3.11 -5.89 22.39
N CYS A 262 3.57 -5.89 21.13
CA CYS A 262 2.87 -5.28 20.01
C CYS A 262 2.12 -6.35 19.19
N ARG A 263 1.06 -5.94 18.52
CA ARG A 263 0.22 -6.80 17.71
C ARG A 263 0.12 -6.30 16.28
N SER A 264 0.01 -7.24 15.34
CA SER A 264 -0.40 -6.90 13.99
C SER A 264 -1.29 -7.97 13.36
N ASN A 265 -2.17 -7.53 12.47
CA ASN A 265 -2.96 -8.41 11.63
C ASN A 265 -3.01 -7.84 10.21
N VAL A 266 -2.64 -8.65 9.24
CA VAL A 266 -2.62 -8.25 7.83
C VAL A 266 -3.57 -9.14 7.04
N LEU A 267 -4.54 -8.55 6.34
CA LEU A 267 -5.45 -9.28 5.47
C LEU A 267 -5.65 -8.51 4.17
N TYR A 268 -5.15 -9.07 3.07
CA TYR A 268 -5.39 -8.51 1.73
C TYR A 268 -6.16 -9.51 0.86
N LYS A 269 -7.13 -9.00 0.13
CA LYS A 269 -7.94 -9.78 -0.83
C LYS A 269 -7.95 -9.14 -2.20
N GLY A 270 -7.69 -9.95 -3.23
CA GLY A 270 -7.69 -9.51 -4.61
C GLY A 270 -8.65 -10.31 -5.48
N ALA A 271 -9.39 -9.65 -6.35
CA ALA A 271 -10.05 -10.28 -7.49
C ALA A 271 -9.41 -9.77 -8.78
N LEU A 272 -9.23 -10.66 -9.74
CA LEU A 272 -8.55 -10.32 -10.99
C LEU A 272 -9.31 -10.87 -12.17
N GLN A 273 -9.49 -10.01 -13.18
CA GLN A 273 -10.04 -10.41 -14.48
C GLN A 273 -9.17 -9.89 -15.62
N GLY A 274 -8.72 -10.77 -16.50
CA GLY A 274 -7.95 -10.43 -17.69
C GLY A 274 -8.76 -10.66 -18.95
N GLU A 275 -8.24 -10.22 -20.09
CA GLU A 275 -8.79 -10.56 -21.39
C GLU A 275 -8.13 -11.83 -21.96
N PRO A 276 -8.84 -12.97 -22.07
CA PRO A 276 -8.20 -14.25 -22.41
C PRO A 276 -7.71 -14.37 -23.86
N SER A 277 -7.99 -13.41 -24.74
CA SER A 277 -8.03 -13.72 -26.15
C SER A 277 -6.83 -13.36 -27.01
N LYS A 278 -5.75 -12.78 -26.51
CA LYS A 278 -4.80 -12.14 -27.45
C LYS A 278 -3.31 -12.33 -27.20
N GLY A 279 -2.88 -13.15 -26.25
CA GLY A 279 -1.47 -13.51 -26.08
C GLY A 279 -0.49 -12.33 -25.89
N HIS A 280 -1.00 -11.17 -25.47
CA HIS A 280 -0.23 -10.00 -25.15
C HIS A 280 -0.23 -9.77 -23.64
N GLU A 281 0.92 -9.90 -23.01
CA GLU A 281 1.13 -9.62 -21.57
C GLU A 281 0.61 -8.24 -21.12
N SER A 282 0.47 -7.29 -22.05
CA SER A 282 -0.04 -5.94 -21.80
C SER A 282 -1.55 -5.87 -21.53
N ARG A 283 -2.27 -6.98 -21.65
CA ARG A 283 -3.72 -7.06 -21.39
C ARG A 283 -4.06 -8.02 -20.26
N ASP A 284 -3.07 -8.63 -19.63
CA ASP A 284 -3.28 -9.44 -18.46
C ASP A 284 -3.56 -8.55 -17.26
N ALA A 285 -4.49 -8.95 -16.41
CA ALA A 285 -4.61 -8.40 -15.06
C ALA A 285 -3.54 -9.03 -14.19
N ARG A 286 -2.73 -8.22 -13.53
CA ARG A 286 -1.67 -8.76 -12.68
C ARG A 286 -1.60 -8.06 -11.34
N THR A 287 -1.43 -8.84 -10.28
CA THR A 287 -1.14 -8.32 -8.96
C THR A 287 0.08 -9.00 -8.35
N ALA A 288 0.80 -8.27 -7.49
CA ALA A 288 1.84 -8.83 -6.65
C ALA A 288 1.63 -8.35 -5.21
N TRP A 289 1.51 -9.29 -4.29
CA TRP A 289 1.44 -9.00 -2.88
C TRP A 289 2.64 -9.62 -2.17
N ILE A 290 3.43 -8.78 -1.52
CA ILE A 290 4.59 -9.18 -0.74
C ILE A 290 4.35 -8.69 0.69
N GLY A 291 4.17 -9.63 1.61
CA GLY A 291 4.05 -9.36 3.02
C GLY A 291 5.34 -9.77 3.72
N ASP A 292 5.97 -8.83 4.39
CA ASP A 292 7.13 -9.08 5.21
C ASP A 292 6.77 -8.76 6.67
N VAL A 293 6.84 -9.75 7.56
CA VAL A 293 6.74 -9.56 9.01
C VAL A 293 8.08 -9.92 9.64
N LEU A 294 8.68 -8.96 10.32
CA LEU A 294 9.92 -9.15 11.06
C LEU A 294 9.65 -9.04 12.56
N ILE A 295 10.01 -10.05 13.33
CA ILE A 295 9.95 -10.07 14.79
C ILE A 295 11.39 -10.07 15.30
N ARG A 296 11.84 -8.90 15.79
CA ARG A 296 13.22 -8.71 16.29
C ARG A 296 13.45 -9.36 17.66
N PRO A 297 14.70 -9.56 18.09
CA PRO A 297 14.99 -10.22 19.37
C PRO A 297 14.30 -9.58 20.58
N GLU A 298 14.12 -8.25 20.56
CA GLU A 298 13.54 -7.47 21.66
C GLU A 298 12.00 -7.48 21.65
N ALA A 299 11.37 -7.95 20.56
CA ALA A 299 9.93 -7.92 20.36
C ALA A 299 9.21 -9.11 21.03
N THR A 300 9.50 -9.32 22.31
CA THR A 300 8.85 -10.38 23.10
C THR A 300 7.35 -10.10 23.28
N GLY A 301 6.52 -11.14 23.34
CA GLY A 301 5.07 -11.01 23.47
C GLY A 301 4.35 -10.52 22.21
N THR A 302 5.00 -10.57 21.05
CA THR A 302 4.39 -10.27 19.75
C THR A 302 3.29 -11.27 19.41
N ASP A 303 2.17 -10.75 18.86
CA ASP A 303 1.07 -11.52 18.29
C ASP A 303 0.79 -10.99 16.88
N THR A 304 1.04 -11.82 15.85
CA THR A 304 0.96 -11.37 14.46
C THR A 304 0.42 -12.46 13.53
N TYR A 305 -0.36 -12.04 12.56
CA TYR A 305 -0.79 -12.91 11.47
C TYR A 305 -0.91 -12.12 10.16
N GLU A 306 -0.46 -12.72 9.06
CA GLU A 306 -0.65 -12.14 7.74
C GLU A 306 -1.32 -13.11 6.77
N LYS A 307 -2.20 -12.58 5.93
CA LYS A 307 -2.95 -13.36 4.96
C LYS A 307 -3.21 -12.61 3.67
N ASN A 308 -2.95 -13.28 2.55
CA ASN A 308 -3.36 -12.78 1.25
C ASN A 308 -4.18 -13.83 0.49
N ASN A 309 -5.36 -13.46 0.04
CA ASN A 309 -6.24 -14.32 -0.74
C ASN A 309 -6.54 -13.66 -2.09
N ASN A 310 -6.37 -14.40 -3.18
CA ASN A 310 -6.68 -13.93 -4.52
C ASN A 310 -7.66 -14.86 -5.22
N LEU A 311 -8.60 -14.26 -5.96
CA LEU A 311 -9.59 -14.93 -6.77
C LEU A 311 -9.41 -14.55 -8.25
N LEU A 312 -9.01 -15.50 -9.08
CA LEU A 312 -8.86 -15.32 -10.51
C LEU A 312 -10.21 -15.59 -11.18
N LEU A 313 -10.80 -14.56 -11.79
CA LEU A 313 -12.14 -14.61 -12.36
C LEU A 313 -12.14 -15.14 -13.80
N THR A 314 -11.06 -14.85 -14.55
CA THR A 314 -10.92 -15.23 -15.95
C THR A 314 -9.52 -15.80 -16.24
N GLU A 315 -9.30 -16.30 -17.43
CA GLU A 315 -7.96 -16.49 -17.98
C GLU A 315 -7.31 -15.11 -18.24
N GLY A 316 -5.98 -15.06 -18.39
CA GLY A 316 -5.25 -13.80 -18.53
C GLY A 316 -5.18 -12.99 -17.23
N ALA A 317 -5.42 -13.62 -16.08
CA ALA A 317 -5.26 -13.05 -14.78
C ALA A 317 -4.16 -13.79 -14.01
N ARG A 318 -3.27 -13.03 -13.32
CA ARG A 318 -2.17 -13.57 -12.53
C ARG A 318 -2.00 -12.82 -11.22
N ALA A 319 -2.00 -13.56 -10.12
CA ALA A 319 -1.66 -13.06 -8.79
C ALA A 319 -0.38 -13.74 -8.28
N ASP A 320 0.62 -12.93 -7.94
CA ASP A 320 1.82 -13.37 -7.23
C ASP A 320 1.64 -13.01 -5.76
N SER A 321 1.78 -13.98 -4.85
CA SER A 321 1.60 -13.79 -3.40
C SER A 321 2.79 -14.38 -2.66
N VAL A 322 3.50 -13.54 -1.91
CA VAL A 322 4.78 -13.87 -1.26
C VAL A 322 4.72 -13.43 0.20
N PRO A 323 4.14 -14.24 1.08
CA PRO A 323 4.23 -14.00 2.52
C PRO A 323 5.61 -14.41 3.05
N ASN A 324 6.24 -13.55 3.86
CA ASN A 324 7.51 -13.81 4.51
C ASN A 324 7.39 -13.51 6.01
N LEU A 325 7.87 -14.42 6.82
CA LEU A 325 7.86 -14.31 8.26
C LEU A 325 9.26 -14.61 8.79
N GLU A 326 9.88 -13.61 9.40
CA GLU A 326 11.18 -13.73 10.04
C GLU A 326 11.04 -13.57 11.55
N ILE A 327 11.39 -14.60 12.31
CA ILE A 327 11.21 -14.66 13.76
C ILE A 327 12.58 -14.80 14.41
N GLN A 328 13.02 -13.78 15.14
CA GLN A 328 14.32 -13.76 15.82
C GLN A 328 14.23 -14.01 17.33
N THR A 329 13.02 -14.20 17.89
CA THR A 329 12.81 -14.57 19.29
C THR A 329 11.71 -15.63 19.41
N GLY A 330 11.88 -16.57 20.35
CA GLY A 330 10.86 -17.57 20.67
C GLY A 330 9.81 -17.12 21.68
N GLU A 331 9.98 -15.94 22.29
CA GLU A 331 9.10 -15.43 23.33
C GLU A 331 7.94 -14.59 22.73
N ILE A 332 7.09 -15.25 21.93
CA ILE A 332 5.95 -14.62 21.26
C ILE A 332 4.63 -15.27 21.69
N VAL A 333 3.53 -14.53 21.53
CA VAL A 333 2.18 -15.08 21.71
C VAL A 333 1.82 -15.97 20.53
N GLY A 334 2.08 -15.50 19.33
CA GLY A 334 1.86 -16.25 18.09
C GLY A 334 2.34 -15.50 16.86
N ALA A 335 2.68 -16.28 15.83
CA ALA A 335 2.99 -15.72 14.50
C ALA A 335 2.57 -16.72 13.43
N GLY A 336 2.08 -16.22 12.30
CA GLY A 336 1.70 -17.07 11.20
C GLY A 336 1.44 -16.30 9.92
N HIS A 337 1.49 -17.02 8.80
CA HIS A 337 1.17 -16.46 7.50
C HIS A 337 0.39 -17.44 6.62
N ALA A 338 -0.37 -16.93 5.66
CA ALA A 338 -1.04 -17.74 4.65
C ALA A 338 -1.21 -16.97 3.34
N ALA A 339 -1.16 -17.70 2.23
CA ALA A 339 -1.49 -17.16 0.92
C ALA A 339 -2.32 -18.17 0.14
N THR A 340 -3.32 -17.67 -0.58
CA THR A 340 -4.11 -18.48 -1.51
C THR A 340 -4.34 -17.76 -2.82
N VAL A 341 -4.21 -18.48 -3.91
CA VAL A 341 -4.62 -18.05 -5.24
C VAL A 341 -5.53 -19.13 -5.79
N GLY A 342 -6.79 -18.79 -6.00
CA GLY A 342 -7.81 -19.74 -6.45
C GLY A 342 -8.63 -19.20 -7.61
N ARG A 343 -9.41 -20.10 -8.22
CA ARG A 343 -10.47 -19.79 -9.19
C ARG A 343 -11.82 -20.05 -8.56
N PHE A 344 -12.89 -19.78 -9.29
CA PHE A 344 -14.21 -20.18 -8.84
C PHE A 344 -14.25 -21.69 -8.58
N ASP A 345 -14.89 -22.04 -7.48
CA ASP A 345 -15.19 -23.43 -7.16
C ASP A 345 -16.35 -23.90 -8.04
N ASP A 346 -16.07 -24.87 -8.91
CA ASP A 346 -17.06 -25.43 -9.83
C ASP A 346 -18.24 -26.09 -9.11
N GLU A 347 -18.00 -26.66 -7.91
CA GLU A 347 -19.06 -27.26 -7.09
C GLU A 347 -19.99 -26.18 -6.54
N GLN A 348 -19.43 -25.08 -6.03
CA GLN A 348 -20.22 -23.94 -5.56
C GLN A 348 -21.03 -23.32 -6.71
N MET A 349 -20.40 -23.13 -7.86
CA MET A 349 -21.08 -22.63 -9.06
C MET A 349 -22.22 -23.54 -9.49
N PHE A 350 -21.97 -24.84 -9.58
CA PHE A 350 -22.99 -25.83 -9.92
C PHE A 350 -24.14 -25.84 -8.91
N TYR A 351 -23.84 -25.79 -7.62
CA TYR A 351 -24.86 -25.73 -6.56
C TYR A 351 -25.77 -24.51 -6.70
N MET A 352 -25.20 -23.32 -6.91
CA MET A 352 -25.98 -22.10 -7.07
C MET A 352 -26.85 -22.13 -8.34
N GLN A 353 -26.30 -22.62 -9.44
CA GLN A 353 -27.05 -22.78 -10.70
C GLN A 353 -28.17 -23.83 -10.59
N SER A 354 -27.95 -24.91 -9.87
CA SER A 354 -28.97 -25.92 -9.62
C SER A 354 -30.15 -25.41 -8.79
N ARG A 355 -29.92 -24.30 -8.04
CA ARG A 355 -30.96 -23.56 -7.32
C ARG A 355 -31.63 -22.45 -8.13
N GLY A 356 -31.33 -22.38 -9.43
CA GLY A 356 -31.95 -21.42 -10.37
C GLY A 356 -31.26 -20.06 -10.40
N ILE A 357 -30.08 -19.89 -9.79
CA ILE A 357 -29.30 -18.65 -9.85
C ILE A 357 -28.53 -18.64 -11.19
N PRO A 358 -28.74 -17.63 -12.06
CA PRO A 358 -27.96 -17.50 -13.28
C PRO A 358 -26.45 -17.44 -13.02
N ALA A 359 -25.61 -17.95 -13.93
CA ALA A 359 -24.16 -18.02 -13.74
C ALA A 359 -23.52 -16.66 -13.40
N ALA A 360 -23.92 -15.60 -14.10
CA ALA A 360 -23.41 -14.25 -13.83
C ALA A 360 -23.77 -13.77 -12.40
N ALA A 361 -25.01 -13.99 -11.96
CA ALA A 361 -25.44 -13.64 -10.61
C ALA A 361 -24.72 -14.48 -9.54
N ALA A 362 -24.46 -15.77 -9.82
CA ALA A 362 -23.72 -16.63 -8.92
C ALA A 362 -22.27 -16.14 -8.72
N LYS A 363 -21.58 -15.77 -9.80
CA LYS A 363 -20.24 -15.20 -9.76
C LYS A 363 -20.21 -13.88 -8.95
N MET A 364 -21.16 -12.98 -9.22
CA MET A 364 -21.29 -11.72 -8.48
C MET A 364 -21.44 -11.96 -6.97
N LEU A 365 -22.30 -12.89 -6.57
CA LEU A 365 -22.51 -13.23 -5.16
C LEU A 365 -21.26 -13.80 -4.49
N ILE A 366 -20.47 -14.63 -5.20
CA ILE A 366 -19.23 -15.20 -4.69
C ILE A 366 -18.19 -14.09 -4.48
N VAL A 367 -17.98 -13.22 -5.47
CA VAL A 367 -17.01 -12.12 -5.38
C VAL A 367 -17.41 -11.10 -4.29
N ARG A 368 -18.68 -10.75 -4.22
CA ARG A 368 -19.21 -9.90 -3.15
C ARG A 368 -18.97 -10.53 -1.78
N GLY A 369 -19.27 -11.81 -1.62
CA GLY A 369 -19.01 -12.56 -0.40
C GLY A 369 -17.52 -12.62 -0.07
N PHE A 370 -16.66 -12.75 -1.09
CA PHE A 370 -15.22 -12.78 -0.93
C PHE A 370 -14.65 -11.49 -0.30
N PHE A 371 -15.16 -10.31 -0.67
CA PHE A 371 -14.71 -9.03 -0.12
C PHE A 371 -15.42 -8.62 1.18
N THR A 372 -16.58 -9.20 1.47
CA THR A 372 -17.44 -8.78 2.58
C THR A 372 -16.74 -8.74 3.95
N ASP A 373 -15.84 -9.68 4.23
CA ASP A 373 -15.14 -9.73 5.52
C ASP A 373 -14.09 -8.62 5.72
N VAL A 374 -13.58 -8.03 4.64
CA VAL A 374 -12.74 -6.83 4.69
C VAL A 374 -13.64 -5.58 4.76
N ILE A 375 -14.62 -5.46 3.86
CA ILE A 375 -15.50 -4.28 3.77
C ILE A 375 -16.25 -4.03 5.08
N LYS A 376 -16.79 -5.08 5.71
CA LYS A 376 -17.55 -4.96 6.97
C LYS A 376 -16.73 -4.47 8.16
N ARG A 377 -15.41 -4.53 8.11
CA ARG A 377 -14.55 -4.01 9.19
C ARG A 377 -14.33 -2.50 9.09
N ILE A 378 -14.65 -1.88 7.97
CA ILE A 378 -14.56 -0.42 7.78
C ILE A 378 -15.67 0.24 8.60
N PRO A 379 -15.35 1.16 9.51
CA PRO A 379 -16.35 1.75 10.41
C PRO A 379 -17.33 2.68 9.72
N LEU A 380 -16.93 3.30 8.60
CA LEU A 380 -17.75 4.25 7.85
C LEU A 380 -18.70 3.55 6.87
N GLU A 381 -20.00 3.72 7.05
CA GLU A 381 -21.03 3.13 6.19
C GLU A 381 -20.90 3.62 4.74
N SER A 382 -20.74 4.93 4.55
CA SER A 382 -20.58 5.53 3.22
C SER A 382 -19.39 4.97 2.42
N ILE A 383 -18.30 4.63 3.12
CA ILE A 383 -17.15 3.99 2.47
C ILE A 383 -17.45 2.53 2.12
N ARG A 384 -18.14 1.80 3.02
CA ARG A 384 -18.56 0.41 2.71
C ARG A 384 -19.45 0.38 1.47
N GLU A 385 -20.45 1.26 1.40
CA GLU A 385 -21.35 1.39 0.24
C GLU A 385 -20.56 1.73 -1.03
N THR A 386 -19.66 2.71 -0.97
CA THR A 386 -18.79 3.08 -2.10
C THR A 386 -17.97 1.88 -2.61
N LEU A 387 -17.39 1.09 -1.71
CA LEU A 387 -16.58 -0.06 -2.09
C LEU A 387 -17.43 -1.20 -2.65
N GLU A 388 -18.61 -1.44 -2.09
CA GLU A 388 -19.57 -2.42 -2.62
C GLU A 388 -20.02 -2.04 -4.04
N GLU A 389 -20.38 -0.77 -4.27
CA GLU A 389 -20.74 -0.26 -5.60
C GLU A 389 -19.57 -0.38 -6.62
N LYS A 390 -18.32 -0.13 -6.17
CA LYS A 390 -17.15 -0.31 -7.03
C LYS A 390 -16.97 -1.78 -7.44
N VAL A 391 -17.07 -2.69 -6.49
CA VAL A 391 -17.00 -4.13 -6.78
C VAL A 391 -18.10 -4.56 -7.75
N GLU A 392 -19.32 -4.07 -7.57
CA GLU A 392 -20.45 -4.37 -8.47
C GLU A 392 -20.19 -3.84 -9.89
N ARG A 393 -19.69 -2.62 -10.02
CA ARG A 393 -19.36 -1.98 -11.30
C ARG A 393 -18.26 -2.75 -12.06
N GLU A 394 -17.22 -3.20 -11.37
CA GLU A 394 -16.16 -4.00 -12.00
C GLU A 394 -16.69 -5.34 -12.49
N LEU A 395 -17.62 -5.95 -11.74
CA LEU A 395 -18.26 -7.20 -12.14
C LEU A 395 -19.23 -7.04 -13.32
N GLU A 396 -19.93 -5.91 -13.45
CA GLU A 396 -20.79 -5.62 -14.61
C GLU A 396 -19.99 -5.46 -15.90
N ASN A 397 -18.77 -4.94 -15.81
CA ASN A 397 -17.83 -4.80 -16.93
C ASN A 397 -17.15 -6.13 -17.31
N THR A 398 -17.31 -7.17 -16.51
CA THR A 398 -16.72 -8.49 -16.77
C THR A 398 -17.45 -9.17 -17.91
N VAL A 399 -16.76 -9.42 -19.03
CA VAL A 399 -17.25 -10.31 -20.10
C VAL A 399 -17.16 -11.74 -19.59
N LEU A 400 -18.19 -12.19 -18.93
CA LEU A 400 -18.31 -13.53 -18.32
C LEU A 400 -18.86 -14.54 -19.28
#